data_d32ec6d7789cd88359d6273e4d535a7e
#
_entry.id   d32ec6d7789cd88359d6273e4d535a7e
#
_cell.length_a   1.000
_cell.length_b   1.000
_cell.length_c   1.000
_cell.angle_alpha   90.00
_cell.angle_beta   90.00
_cell.angle_gamma   90.00
#
_symmetry.space_group_name_H-M   'P 1'
#
loop_
_entity.id
_entity.type
_entity.pdbx_description
1 polymer ?
#
loop_
_entity_poly.entity_id
_entity_poly.type
_entity_poly.pdbx_seq_one_letter_code
_entity_poly.pdbx_strand_id
1 'polypeptide(L)'
;ERDREITIYQRDGISGEASFYLVKKQVQAISAELKTEEVSFGAFKEFQSIELGDTNIIDIYDVRDSDSNKFYEVPYLAQELVFTDYPNTENNDPDLFQFKETTPYILNTLKTSRRFVKQINPDSTTTIQFGSGDPTVSEETIIPSFKNVGLGLPNSISKLNESFDPTNFLKTKTYGTSPSNTTITVKYLVGGGVESNVKRGTITQINGV
;
A
#
# COMPACT_ATOMS: atom_id res chain seq x y z
N GLU A 1 -4.48 -18.07 12.45
CA GLU A 1 -5.12 -19.29 13.05
C GLU A 1 -6.19 -18.98 14.10
N ARG A 2 -6.32 -17.74 14.61
CA ARG A 2 -7.23 -17.36 15.70
C ARG A 2 -8.67 -17.11 15.29
N ASP A 3 -8.92 -16.87 14.00
CA ASP A 3 -10.28 -16.66 13.47
C ASP A 3 -11.04 -17.96 13.24
N ARG A 4 -10.52 -19.08 13.78
CA ARG A 4 -11.15 -20.39 13.66
C ARG A 4 -11.79 -20.81 14.96
N GLU A 5 -13.10 -21.03 14.92
CA GLU A 5 -13.83 -21.68 15.98
C GLU A 5 -13.79 -23.19 15.75
N ILE A 6 -13.21 -23.94 16.71
CA ILE A 6 -13.15 -25.40 16.64
C ILE A 6 -14.07 -25.96 17.70
N THR A 7 -15.10 -26.69 17.28
CA THR A 7 -16.05 -27.36 18.16
C THR A 7 -16.07 -28.86 17.87
N ILE A 8 -16.35 -29.66 18.90
CA ILE A 8 -16.53 -31.10 18.68
C ILE A 8 -17.88 -31.30 17.99
N TYR A 9 -17.82 -31.85 16.78
CA TYR A 9 -19.02 -32.15 15.99
C TYR A 9 -19.67 -33.47 16.37
N GLN A 10 -18.86 -34.51 16.58
CA GLN A 10 -19.32 -35.84 16.94
C GLN A 10 -18.34 -36.50 17.90
N ARG A 11 -18.88 -37.24 18.87
CA ARG A 11 -18.12 -38.07 19.79
C ARG A 11 -18.38 -39.55 19.45
N ASP A 12 -17.37 -40.37 19.69
CA ASP A 12 -17.55 -41.83 19.66
C ASP A 12 -18.49 -42.26 20.77
N GLY A 13 -19.48 -43.11 20.43
CA GLY A 13 -20.50 -43.53 21.36
C GLY A 13 -20.06 -44.50 22.46
N ILE A 14 -18.84 -45.08 22.33
CA ILE A 14 -18.29 -46.05 23.26
C ILE A 14 -17.19 -45.40 24.12
N SER A 15 -16.23 -44.74 23.49
CA SER A 15 -15.11 -44.14 24.19
C SER A 15 -15.39 -42.73 24.71
N GLY A 16 -16.38 -42.03 24.14
CA GLY A 16 -16.66 -40.61 24.43
C GLY A 16 -15.66 -39.64 23.85
N GLU A 17 -14.64 -40.12 23.17
CA GLU A 17 -13.63 -39.28 22.52
C GLU A 17 -14.20 -38.56 21.29
N ALA A 18 -13.57 -37.43 20.93
CA ALA A 18 -14.01 -36.67 19.76
C ALA A 18 -13.62 -37.40 18.49
N SER A 19 -14.64 -37.81 17.69
CA SER A 19 -14.41 -38.46 16.38
C SER A 19 -14.30 -37.46 15.25
N PHE A 20 -15.02 -36.32 15.33
CA PHE A 20 -14.97 -35.28 14.32
C PHE A 20 -15.02 -33.91 14.97
N TYR A 21 -14.25 -32.97 14.37
CA TYR A 21 -14.26 -31.56 14.75
C TYR A 21 -14.88 -30.72 13.65
N LEU A 22 -15.72 -29.76 14.03
CA LEU A 22 -16.22 -28.73 13.14
C LEU A 22 -15.32 -27.51 13.27
N VAL A 23 -14.68 -27.14 12.16
CA VAL A 23 -13.88 -25.91 12.07
C VAL A 23 -14.70 -24.86 11.33
N LYS A 24 -14.98 -23.75 12.00
CA LYS A 24 -15.63 -22.59 11.39
C LYS A 24 -14.62 -21.47 11.28
N LYS A 25 -14.61 -20.78 10.15
CA LYS A 25 -13.85 -19.55 9.95
C LYS A 25 -14.76 -18.51 9.33
N GLN A 26 -14.73 -17.32 9.89
CA GLN A 26 -15.41 -16.18 9.33
C GLN A 26 -14.44 -15.39 8.48
N VAL A 27 -14.80 -15.10 7.23
CA VAL A 27 -13.98 -14.31 6.30
C VAL A 27 -14.84 -13.19 5.71
N GLN A 28 -14.23 -12.05 5.52
CA GLN A 28 -14.85 -10.94 4.83
C GLN A 28 -14.65 -11.13 3.31
N ALA A 29 -15.72 -11.07 2.56
CA ALA A 29 -15.70 -11.14 1.10
C ALA A 29 -16.16 -9.82 0.51
N ILE A 30 -15.46 -9.37 -0.52
CA ILE A 30 -15.80 -8.17 -1.29
C ILE A 30 -16.36 -8.63 -2.64
N SER A 31 -17.57 -8.18 -2.97
CA SER A 31 -18.17 -8.43 -4.30
C SER A 31 -17.57 -7.46 -5.30
N ALA A 32 -16.54 -7.90 -5.99
CA ALA A 32 -15.81 -7.07 -6.97
C ALA A 32 -15.09 -7.95 -7.99
N GLU A 33 -14.78 -7.37 -9.13
CA GLU A 33 -13.89 -7.92 -10.15
C GLU A 33 -12.51 -7.26 -10.03
N LEU A 34 -11.45 -8.06 -10.03
CA LEU A 34 -10.07 -7.56 -10.04
C LEU A 34 -9.66 -7.25 -11.49
N LYS A 35 -9.33 -5.99 -11.74
CA LYS A 35 -8.80 -5.52 -13.03
C LYS A 35 -7.38 -5.02 -12.91
N THR A 36 -6.68 -5.00 -14.03
CA THR A 36 -5.31 -4.52 -14.14
C THR A 36 -5.20 -3.56 -15.30
N GLU A 37 -4.58 -2.42 -15.06
CA GLU A 37 -4.28 -1.40 -16.06
C GLU A 37 -2.81 -1.03 -16.01
N GLU A 38 -2.19 -0.84 -17.18
CA GLU A 38 -0.80 -0.47 -17.34
C GLU A 38 -0.68 0.88 -18.03
N VAL A 39 0.03 1.80 -17.39
CA VAL A 39 0.25 3.15 -17.92
C VAL A 39 1.73 3.46 -17.94
N SER A 40 2.25 3.81 -19.12
CA SER A 40 3.65 4.15 -19.32
C SER A 40 3.89 5.64 -19.13
N PHE A 41 4.87 5.96 -18.31
CA PHE A 41 5.33 7.31 -18.07
C PHE A 41 6.67 7.55 -18.78
N GLY A 42 6.77 8.70 -19.45
CA GLY A 42 8.02 9.17 -20.07
C GLY A 42 8.87 9.96 -19.09
N ALA A 43 9.49 11.05 -19.58
CA ALA A 43 10.34 11.92 -18.76
C ALA A 43 9.61 12.44 -17.52
N PHE A 44 10.38 12.72 -16.50
CA PHE A 44 9.91 13.25 -15.22
C PHE A 44 8.99 14.47 -15.39
N LYS A 45 7.89 14.46 -14.70
CA LYS A 45 6.98 15.61 -14.47
C LYS A 45 6.48 15.55 -13.04
N GLU A 46 6.32 16.70 -12.45
CA GLU A 46 5.75 16.83 -11.11
C GLU A 46 4.25 16.47 -11.11
N PHE A 47 3.77 15.81 -10.04
CA PHE A 47 2.37 15.51 -9.81
C PHE A 47 1.67 14.77 -10.96
N GLN A 48 2.36 13.83 -11.58
CA GLN A 48 1.74 13.00 -12.62
C GLN A 48 0.55 12.25 -12.07
N SER A 49 -0.47 12.07 -12.90
CA SER A 49 -1.70 11.36 -12.54
C SER A 49 -2.10 10.35 -13.59
N ILE A 50 -2.85 9.35 -13.16
CA ILE A 50 -3.51 8.34 -13.98
C ILE A 50 -5.01 8.46 -13.72
N GLU A 51 -5.81 8.59 -14.75
CA GLU A 51 -7.25 8.38 -14.68
C GLU A 51 -7.54 6.96 -15.12
N LEU A 52 -8.14 6.17 -14.23
CA LEU A 52 -8.46 4.76 -14.50
C LEU A 52 -9.68 4.67 -15.42
N GLY A 53 -9.63 3.75 -16.38
CA GLY A 53 -10.64 3.63 -17.43
C GLY A 53 -12.01 3.11 -16.97
N ASP A 54 -12.11 2.55 -15.77
CA ASP A 54 -13.37 2.03 -15.23
C ASP A 54 -14.02 3.01 -14.24
N THR A 55 -15.33 2.95 -14.15
CA THR A 55 -16.12 3.62 -13.12
C THR A 55 -16.45 2.65 -11.97
N ASN A 56 -16.92 3.16 -10.84
CA ASN A 56 -17.29 2.37 -9.68
C ASN A 56 -16.13 1.54 -9.09
N ILE A 57 -14.94 2.10 -9.09
CA ILE A 57 -13.78 1.50 -8.46
C ILE A 57 -13.97 1.55 -6.94
N ILE A 58 -14.00 0.37 -6.32
CA ILE A 58 -14.17 0.22 -4.86
C ILE A 58 -12.85 0.52 -4.16
N ASP A 59 -11.77 -0.11 -4.64
CA ASP A 59 -10.47 0.00 -4.00
C ASP A 59 -9.32 -0.23 -4.98
N ILE A 60 -8.15 0.31 -4.64
CA ILE A 60 -6.90 0.08 -5.36
C ILE A 60 -6.10 -0.96 -4.58
N TYR A 61 -5.98 -2.14 -5.17
CA TYR A 61 -5.36 -3.29 -4.52
C TYR A 61 -3.84 -3.22 -4.50
N ASP A 62 -3.22 -2.85 -5.63
CA ASP A 62 -1.75 -2.80 -5.76
C ASP A 62 -1.34 -1.84 -6.87
N VAL A 63 -0.27 -1.08 -6.63
CA VAL A 63 0.33 -0.16 -7.60
C VAL A 63 1.83 -0.39 -7.61
N ARG A 64 2.39 -0.78 -8.77
CA ARG A 64 3.81 -1.10 -8.90
C ARG A 64 4.41 -0.49 -10.15
N ASP A 65 5.71 -0.17 -10.07
CA ASP A 65 6.50 0.20 -11.24
C ASP A 65 7.06 -1.05 -11.97
N SER A 66 7.73 -0.82 -13.10
CA SER A 66 8.38 -1.88 -13.90
C SER A 66 9.46 -2.66 -13.14
N ASP A 67 10.04 -2.07 -12.08
CA ASP A 67 11.02 -2.69 -11.21
C ASP A 67 10.38 -3.43 -10.04
N SER A 68 9.05 -3.59 -10.05
CA SER A 68 8.26 -4.22 -9.00
C SER A 68 8.24 -3.46 -7.65
N ASN A 69 8.69 -2.21 -7.62
CA ASN A 69 8.57 -1.39 -6.42
C ASN A 69 7.12 -0.96 -6.21
N LYS A 70 6.66 -1.13 -4.98
CA LYS A 70 5.29 -0.79 -4.60
C LYS A 70 5.13 0.68 -4.26
N PHE A 71 4.06 1.29 -4.77
CA PHE A 71 3.55 2.58 -4.31
C PHE A 71 2.41 2.36 -3.31
N TYR A 72 2.36 3.22 -2.30
CA TYR A 72 1.42 3.11 -1.19
C TYR A 72 0.39 4.22 -1.23
N GLU A 73 -0.87 3.85 -1.02
CA GLU A 73 -1.95 4.84 -0.87
C GLU A 73 -1.79 5.59 0.45
N VAL A 74 -1.92 6.91 0.37
CA VAL A 74 -1.90 7.79 1.54
C VAL A 74 -3.04 8.80 1.44
N PRO A 75 -3.57 9.29 2.57
CA PRO A 75 -4.60 10.32 2.57
C PRO A 75 -4.14 11.65 1.94
N TYR A 76 -2.85 11.96 2.06
CA TYR A 76 -2.22 13.15 1.48
C TYR A 76 -0.74 12.89 1.21
N LEU A 77 -0.20 13.46 0.15
CA LEU A 77 1.15 13.17 -0.34
C LEU A 77 2.28 13.50 0.64
N ALA A 78 2.08 14.44 1.55
CA ALA A 78 3.06 14.80 2.56
C ALA A 78 3.20 13.76 3.70
N GLN A 79 2.31 12.75 3.77
CA GLN A 79 2.40 11.69 4.77
C GLN A 79 3.53 10.72 4.41
N GLU A 80 4.65 10.80 5.12
CA GLU A 80 5.81 9.94 4.85
C GLU A 80 5.69 8.53 5.43
N LEU A 81 4.87 8.35 6.47
CA LEU A 81 4.70 7.09 7.17
C LEU A 81 3.42 6.39 6.69
N VAL A 82 3.57 5.17 6.25
CA VAL A 82 2.48 4.27 5.93
C VAL A 82 2.36 3.25 7.05
N PHE A 83 1.14 3.05 7.54
CA PHE A 83 0.86 2.07 8.58
C PHE A 83 0.43 0.76 7.94
N THR A 84 1.08 -0.32 8.34
CA THR A 84 0.75 -1.69 7.91
C THR A 84 0.68 -2.58 9.13
N ASP A 85 -0.26 -3.47 9.18
CA ASP A 85 -0.43 -4.46 10.22
C ASP A 85 0.05 -5.82 9.74
N TYR A 86 0.70 -6.55 10.61
CA TYR A 86 1.05 -7.93 10.37
C TYR A 86 0.68 -8.80 11.58
N PRO A 87 0.36 -10.09 11.35
CA PRO A 87 -0.04 -10.98 12.43
C PRO A 87 1.07 -11.16 13.46
N ASN A 88 0.74 -11.07 14.74
CA ASN A 88 1.65 -11.37 15.82
C ASN A 88 1.85 -12.89 15.90
N THR A 89 2.87 -13.40 15.21
CA THR A 89 3.24 -14.83 15.20
C THR A 89 4.44 -15.14 16.10
N GLU A 90 5.02 -14.13 16.74
CA GLU A 90 6.20 -14.29 17.59
C GLU A 90 5.94 -15.18 18.80
N ASN A 91 6.80 -16.16 19.00
CA ASN A 91 6.73 -17.08 20.14
C ASN A 91 7.90 -16.90 21.13
N ASN A 92 8.96 -16.23 20.70
CA ASN A 92 10.21 -16.12 21.46
C ASN A 92 10.51 -14.69 21.95
N ASP A 93 9.76 -13.70 21.47
CA ASP A 93 9.91 -12.32 21.92
C ASP A 93 9.10 -12.10 23.20
N PRO A 94 9.75 -11.82 24.36
CA PRO A 94 9.06 -11.65 25.64
C PRO A 94 8.08 -10.47 25.65
N ASP A 95 8.33 -9.44 24.83
CA ASP A 95 7.46 -8.25 24.73
C ASP A 95 6.22 -8.49 23.88
N LEU A 96 6.30 -9.40 22.91
CA LEU A 96 5.21 -9.71 21.99
C LEU A 96 4.45 -10.98 22.33
N PHE A 97 5.16 -12.00 22.84
CA PHE A 97 4.59 -13.30 23.15
C PHE A 97 3.46 -13.25 24.18
N GLN A 98 3.64 -12.53 25.26
CA GLN A 98 2.64 -12.43 26.34
C GLN A 98 1.34 -11.75 25.91
N PHE A 99 1.40 -10.91 24.86
CA PHE A 99 0.23 -10.19 24.33
C PHE A 99 -0.39 -10.86 23.10
N LYS A 100 0.13 -12.01 22.69
CA LYS A 100 -0.29 -12.71 21.47
C LYS A 100 -1.81 -13.00 21.42
N GLU A 101 -2.43 -13.24 22.60
CA GLU A 101 -3.87 -13.50 22.71
C GLU A 101 -4.72 -12.23 22.64
N THR A 102 -4.20 -11.13 23.17
CA THR A 102 -4.94 -9.86 23.25
C THR A 102 -4.65 -8.92 22.10
N THR A 103 -3.45 -9.02 21.51
CA THR A 103 -2.98 -8.18 20.41
C THR A 103 -2.57 -9.06 19.22
N PRO A 104 -3.54 -9.56 18.43
CA PRO A 104 -3.27 -10.49 17.33
C PRO A 104 -2.53 -9.86 16.15
N TYR A 105 -2.55 -8.53 16.03
CA TYR A 105 -1.85 -7.79 14.98
C TYR A 105 -0.93 -6.73 15.58
N ILE A 106 0.22 -6.55 14.96
CA ILE A 106 1.22 -5.56 15.33
C ILE A 106 1.25 -4.48 14.25
N LEU A 107 1.15 -3.22 14.67
CA LEU A 107 1.28 -2.08 13.77
C LEU A 107 2.75 -1.87 13.42
N ASN A 108 3.04 -1.88 12.13
CA ASN A 108 4.34 -1.52 11.58
C ASN A 108 4.27 -0.19 10.84
N THR A 109 5.32 0.60 10.94
CA THR A 109 5.45 1.87 10.23
C THR A 109 6.51 1.76 9.17
N LEU A 110 6.12 2.05 7.92
CA LEU A 110 7.02 2.09 6.78
C LEU A 110 7.20 3.53 6.32
N LYS A 111 8.43 4.04 6.34
CA LYS A 111 8.76 5.31 5.71
C LYS A 111 9.08 5.07 4.23
N THR A 112 8.30 5.65 3.33
CA THR A 112 8.49 5.51 1.89
C THR A 112 8.23 6.80 1.14
N SER A 113 9.00 7.03 0.08
CA SER A 113 8.76 8.12 -0.86
C SER A 113 7.79 7.72 -2.00
N ARG A 114 7.56 6.42 -2.22
CA ARG A 114 6.65 5.93 -3.25
C ARG A 114 5.23 5.94 -2.73
N ARG A 115 4.53 7.04 -2.96
CA ARG A 115 3.18 7.30 -2.44
C ARG A 115 2.29 7.85 -3.54
N PHE A 116 0.99 7.59 -3.40
CA PHE A 116 -0.05 8.17 -4.25
C PHE A 116 -1.29 8.51 -3.43
N VAL A 117 -2.10 9.40 -3.97
CA VAL A 117 -3.42 9.75 -3.44
C VAL A 117 -4.47 9.32 -4.45
N LYS A 118 -5.54 8.69 -3.96
CA LYS A 118 -6.72 8.34 -4.74
C LYS A 118 -7.74 9.48 -4.65
N GLN A 119 -8.25 9.93 -5.80
CA GLN A 119 -9.32 10.91 -5.90
C GLN A 119 -10.48 10.32 -6.70
N ILE A 120 -11.68 10.43 -6.17
CA ILE A 120 -12.90 10.03 -6.87
C ILE A 120 -13.49 11.30 -7.47
N ASN A 121 -13.64 11.30 -8.79
CA ASN A 121 -14.17 12.41 -9.54
C ASN A 121 -15.72 12.42 -9.52
N PRO A 122 -16.38 13.56 -9.79
CA PRO A 122 -17.85 13.65 -9.81
C PRO A 122 -18.53 12.75 -10.84
N ASP A 123 -17.83 12.35 -11.88
CA ASP A 123 -18.28 11.42 -12.93
C ASP A 123 -18.08 9.94 -12.57
N SER A 124 -17.71 9.66 -11.31
CA SER A 124 -17.41 8.32 -10.79
C SER A 124 -16.14 7.67 -11.39
N THR A 125 -15.30 8.42 -12.09
CA THR A 125 -13.96 7.98 -12.43
C THR A 125 -13.03 8.12 -11.24
N THR A 126 -11.93 7.39 -11.23
CA THR A 126 -10.93 7.45 -10.17
C THR A 126 -9.59 7.88 -10.73
N THR A 127 -9.03 8.92 -10.15
CA THR A 127 -7.69 9.41 -10.50
C THR A 127 -6.70 9.06 -9.40
N ILE A 128 -5.54 8.55 -9.79
CA ILE A 128 -4.37 8.31 -8.94
C ILE A 128 -3.39 9.46 -9.20
N GLN A 129 -3.02 10.19 -8.15
CA GLN A 129 -2.04 11.27 -8.24
C GLN A 129 -0.77 10.88 -7.49
N PHE A 130 0.37 11.00 -8.16
CA PHE A 130 1.70 10.77 -7.60
C PHE A 130 2.33 12.06 -7.06
N GLY A 131 3.48 11.92 -6.44
CA GLY A 131 4.20 13.05 -5.85
C GLY A 131 4.89 13.95 -6.86
N SER A 132 5.70 14.88 -6.34
CA SER A 132 6.45 15.85 -7.15
C SER A 132 7.96 15.58 -7.19
N GLY A 133 8.45 14.67 -6.35
CA GLY A 133 9.89 14.38 -6.26
C GLY A 133 10.43 13.64 -7.47
N ASP A 134 11.60 14.07 -7.94
CA ASP A 134 12.33 13.37 -9.00
C ASP A 134 13.06 12.14 -8.41
N PRO A 135 12.74 10.91 -8.83
CA PRO A 135 13.41 9.71 -8.32
C PRO A 135 14.88 9.62 -8.75
N THR A 136 15.28 10.32 -9.82
CA THR A 136 16.61 10.22 -10.43
C THR A 136 17.62 11.19 -9.82
N VAL A 137 17.15 12.22 -9.13
CA VAL A 137 17.99 13.27 -8.56
C VAL A 137 18.16 13.07 -7.06
N SER A 138 19.39 13.23 -6.57
CA SER A 138 19.66 13.22 -5.13
C SER A 138 19.11 14.48 -4.46
N GLU A 139 18.47 14.32 -3.29
CA GLU A 139 17.99 15.46 -2.50
C GLU A 139 19.11 16.43 -2.10
N GLU A 140 20.33 15.94 -1.91
CA GLU A 140 21.50 16.77 -1.63
C GLU A 140 21.89 17.69 -2.79
N THR A 141 21.50 17.33 -4.01
CA THR A 141 21.71 18.20 -5.18
C THR A 141 20.69 19.34 -5.21
N ILE A 142 19.48 19.08 -4.73
CA ILE A 142 18.36 20.04 -4.72
C ILE A 142 18.44 20.95 -3.50
N ILE A 143 18.68 20.36 -2.31
CA ILE A 143 18.84 21.06 -1.03
C ILE A 143 20.21 20.68 -0.47
N PRO A 144 21.22 21.54 -0.57
CA PRO A 144 22.54 21.26 -0.02
C PRO A 144 22.44 20.95 1.48
N SER A 145 22.96 19.79 1.89
CA SER A 145 23.07 19.48 3.32
C SER A 145 24.03 20.47 3.96
N PHE A 146 23.62 21.15 4.99
CA PHE A 146 24.43 22.09 5.75
C PHE A 146 25.71 21.44 6.35
N LYS A 147 25.67 20.12 6.57
CA LYS A 147 26.84 19.34 7.00
C LYS A 147 27.87 19.13 5.89
N ASN A 148 27.46 19.19 4.63
CA ASN A 148 28.31 19.02 3.46
C ASN A 148 28.72 20.36 2.84
N VAL A 149 28.18 21.48 3.33
CA VAL A 149 28.64 22.82 3.02
C VAL A 149 29.96 22.98 3.76
N GLY A 150 31.06 22.73 3.03
CA GLY A 150 32.39 22.62 3.59
C GLY A 150 32.76 23.83 4.41
N LEU A 151 33.01 23.62 5.67
CA LEU A 151 33.58 24.56 6.60
C LEU A 151 35.05 24.74 6.25
N GLY A 152 35.34 25.59 5.24
CA GLY A 152 36.68 26.10 4.98
C GLY A 152 37.76 25.06 4.65
N LEU A 153 37.42 23.88 4.16
CA LEU A 153 38.39 22.90 3.71
C LEU A 153 39.07 23.38 2.42
N PRO A 154 40.42 23.39 2.32
CA PRO A 154 41.09 23.70 1.08
C PRO A 154 40.63 22.73 -0.02
N ASN A 155 40.24 23.26 -1.17
CA ASN A 155 39.70 22.54 -2.32
C ASN A 155 38.25 22.00 -2.19
N SER A 156 37.47 22.33 -1.18
CA SER A 156 36.06 22.08 -1.18
C SER A 156 35.29 23.11 -2.02
N ILE A 157 34.43 22.66 -2.92
CA ILE A 157 33.51 23.54 -3.63
C ILE A 157 32.52 24.05 -2.59
N SER A 158 32.59 25.34 -2.26
CA SER A 158 31.61 25.95 -1.35
C SER A 158 30.28 26.06 -2.05
N LYS A 159 29.32 25.19 -1.69
CA LYS A 159 27.94 25.27 -2.17
C LYS A 159 27.19 26.50 -1.63
N LEU A 160 27.79 27.28 -0.72
CA LEU A 160 27.25 28.56 -0.25
C LEU A 160 27.19 29.63 -1.34
N ASN A 161 27.93 29.46 -2.44
CA ASN A 161 27.88 30.38 -3.59
C ASN A 161 26.79 29.99 -4.61
N GLU A 162 26.12 28.88 -4.44
CA GLU A 162 24.99 28.52 -5.27
C GLU A 162 23.72 29.16 -4.69
N SER A 163 22.97 29.86 -5.54
CA SER A 163 21.69 30.44 -5.18
C SER A 163 20.71 29.30 -4.87
N PHE A 164 20.25 29.18 -3.63
CA PHE A 164 19.22 28.26 -3.24
C PHE A 164 17.88 28.79 -3.73
N ASP A 165 17.26 28.08 -4.68
CA ASP A 165 15.92 28.36 -5.14
C ASP A 165 14.91 27.59 -4.26
N PRO A 166 14.08 28.27 -3.47
CA PRO A 166 13.07 27.60 -2.63
C PRO A 166 12.02 26.84 -3.44
N THR A 167 11.84 27.13 -4.73
CA THR A 167 10.91 26.38 -5.59
C THR A 167 11.39 24.93 -5.84
N ASN A 168 12.68 24.66 -5.69
CA ASN A 168 13.23 23.32 -5.78
C ASN A 168 12.73 22.38 -4.68
N PHE A 169 12.10 22.88 -3.62
CA PHE A 169 11.49 22.06 -2.57
C PHE A 169 10.44 21.09 -3.13
N LEU A 170 9.70 21.48 -4.15
CA LEU A 170 8.72 20.60 -4.79
C LEU A 170 9.35 19.39 -5.47
N LYS A 171 10.63 19.48 -5.87
CA LYS A 171 11.36 18.35 -6.48
C LYS A 171 11.92 17.38 -5.47
N THR A 172 11.84 17.70 -4.18
CA THR A 172 12.24 16.78 -3.11
C THR A 172 11.18 15.69 -2.92
N LYS A 173 11.57 14.60 -2.24
CA LYS A 173 10.66 13.49 -1.93
C LYS A 173 9.66 13.80 -0.80
N THR A 174 9.58 15.04 -0.36
CA THR A 174 8.66 15.47 0.72
C THR A 174 7.20 15.16 0.39
N TYR A 175 6.79 15.39 -0.87
CA TYR A 175 5.46 15.01 -1.35
C TYR A 175 5.44 13.65 -2.06
N GLY A 176 6.45 12.82 -1.84
CA GLY A 176 6.60 11.56 -2.55
C GLY A 176 7.23 11.74 -3.93
N THR A 177 7.54 10.62 -4.58
CA THR A 177 8.16 10.60 -5.92
C THR A 177 7.10 10.51 -7.02
N SER A 178 7.39 11.16 -8.16
CA SER A 178 6.63 10.98 -9.40
C SER A 178 7.26 9.85 -10.22
N PRO A 179 6.48 8.99 -10.87
CA PRO A 179 7.02 7.99 -11.80
C PRO A 179 7.71 8.66 -12.99
N SER A 180 8.85 8.12 -13.42
CA SER A 180 9.57 8.62 -14.59
C SER A 180 10.24 7.48 -15.34
N ASN A 181 10.14 7.47 -16.66
CA ASN A 181 10.67 6.44 -17.56
C ASN A 181 10.34 5.00 -17.08
N THR A 182 9.12 4.79 -16.64
CA THR A 182 8.64 3.50 -16.09
C THR A 182 7.20 3.25 -16.51
N THR A 183 6.78 1.99 -16.46
CA THR A 183 5.38 1.61 -16.60
C THR A 183 4.81 1.30 -15.23
N ILE A 184 3.72 1.94 -14.89
CA ILE A 184 2.98 1.68 -13.65
C ILE A 184 1.86 0.68 -13.94
N THR A 185 1.86 -0.42 -13.23
CA THR A 185 0.80 -1.43 -13.21
C THR A 185 -0.10 -1.17 -12.01
N VAL A 186 -1.35 -0.87 -12.28
CA VAL A 186 -2.39 -0.64 -11.26
C VAL A 186 -3.34 -1.82 -11.25
N LYS A 187 -3.52 -2.46 -10.09
CA LYS A 187 -4.55 -3.48 -9.86
C LYS A 187 -5.63 -2.89 -8.97
N TYR A 188 -6.86 -2.95 -9.41
CA TYR A 188 -7.98 -2.35 -8.69
C TYR A 188 -9.23 -3.21 -8.76
N LEU A 189 -10.14 -2.97 -7.83
CA LEU A 189 -11.39 -3.70 -7.67
C LEU A 189 -12.56 -2.86 -8.22
N VAL A 190 -13.27 -3.40 -9.19
CA VAL A 190 -14.48 -2.80 -9.75
C VAL A 190 -15.70 -3.50 -9.19
N GLY A 191 -16.60 -2.75 -8.56
CA GLY A 191 -17.82 -3.27 -7.99
C GLY A 191 -18.98 -3.27 -8.98
N GLY A 192 -19.72 -4.37 -9.05
CA GLY A 192 -20.90 -4.51 -9.92
C GLY A 192 -22.20 -3.94 -9.33
N GLY A 193 -22.16 -3.34 -8.14
CA GLY A 193 -23.36 -2.80 -7.49
C GLY A 193 -24.45 -3.83 -7.22
N VAL A 194 -25.71 -3.42 -7.34
CA VAL A 194 -26.89 -4.27 -7.05
C VAL A 194 -26.99 -5.43 -8.04
N GLU A 195 -26.52 -5.27 -9.27
CA GLU A 195 -26.57 -6.29 -10.32
C GLU A 195 -25.67 -7.50 -10.04
N SER A 196 -24.63 -7.29 -9.24
CA SER A 196 -23.72 -8.35 -8.79
C SER A 196 -24.25 -9.16 -7.60
N ASN A 197 -25.41 -8.81 -7.07
CA ASN A 197 -26.03 -9.57 -5.99
C ASN A 197 -26.48 -10.95 -6.47
N VAL A 198 -26.02 -11.97 -5.77
CA VAL A 198 -26.39 -13.37 -6.04
C VAL A 198 -27.50 -13.82 -5.10
N LYS A 199 -28.35 -14.73 -5.56
CA LYS A 199 -29.43 -15.31 -4.74
C LYS A 199 -28.81 -16.14 -3.60
N ARG A 200 -29.53 -16.20 -2.48
CA ARG A 200 -29.13 -17.03 -1.35
C ARG A 200 -28.89 -18.49 -1.79
N GLY A 201 -27.74 -19.05 -1.44
CA GLY A 201 -27.39 -20.44 -1.69
C GLY A 201 -26.84 -20.74 -3.09
N THR A 202 -26.57 -19.73 -3.92
CA THR A 202 -25.92 -19.93 -5.25
C THR A 202 -24.41 -20.03 -5.18
N ILE A 203 -23.78 -19.47 -4.13
CA ILE A 203 -22.33 -19.61 -3.89
C ILE A 203 -22.12 -20.95 -3.18
N THR A 204 -21.69 -21.96 -3.93
CA THR A 204 -21.52 -23.33 -3.43
C THR A 204 -20.10 -23.84 -3.46
N GLN A 205 -19.18 -23.12 -4.13
CA GLN A 205 -17.76 -23.48 -4.25
C GLN A 205 -16.87 -22.35 -3.77
N ILE A 206 -15.87 -22.71 -2.96
CA ILE A 206 -14.81 -21.80 -2.49
C ILE A 206 -13.50 -22.34 -3.06
N ASN A 207 -12.83 -21.56 -3.91
CA ASN A 207 -11.60 -21.95 -4.61
C ASN A 207 -10.33 -21.57 -3.86
N GLY A 208 -10.40 -21.21 -2.61
CA GLY A 208 -9.27 -20.87 -1.74
C GLY A 208 -9.71 -20.10 -0.50
N VAL A 209 -9.04 -20.34 0.59
CA VAL A 209 -9.20 -19.62 1.86
C VAL A 209 -7.80 -19.32 2.44
#